data_8adf2c254e995154facaf2b6c45209af
#
_entry.id   8adf2c254e995154facaf2b6c45209af
#
_cell.length_a   1.000
_cell.length_b   1.000
_cell.length_c   1.000
_cell.angle_alpha   90.00
_cell.angle_beta   90.00
_cell.angle_gamma   90.00
#
_symmetry.space_group_name_H-M   'P 1'
#
loop_
_entity.id
_entity.type
_entity.pdbx_description
1 polymer ?
#
loop_
_entity_poly.entity_id
_entity_poly.type
_entity_poly.pdbx_seq_one_letter_code
_entity_poly.pdbx_strand_id
1 'polypeptide(L)'
;MRIYSAKLKNFRGYHEETQIDFNDLTVIVGKNDIGKSTILEALDIFFNDGKGCIKPDNEDLNFDARIGGEDTFSISVEFSDLPKEIVIDSDACTTLESEYLLNINKRLEIKKTYSENGKLKATYIVAEHPSNENCSNLLTNKITDLRKILQNFNIECDNKATSNIIRKSIWNYFSKDLKLKTCDIPVDKEDAKKIWSGIYKILPTFVLFQSDRQNKDGDAEVQDPLKEATKRILRNEELQKELEDISEKVRTELKKVADATVNKLKRIDPAIANILKPEIPESTDLKWAEVFKSVSITGDEIPINKRGSGVRRLILLSFFMAEADRKNSDRGDNNDIIYGFEEPETSQHSDNQRILITAFKEISKDRNKQVILTTHSGDILMQLDFENIIMLSGDKKKKITSIEPDQLCYKSLNEIDYIAFDNPTSAYHDELYSHLESKELIGGYLNTIRQKDYIEKNKYTGEPMPVRKIGLSKYIRHQIHYSDNEYNEHYTNQELRESIDLMRKYISKEKSN
;
A
#
# COMPACT_ATOMS: atom_id res chain seq x y z
N MET A 1 -9.71 10.53 -9.03
CA MET A 1 -9.43 9.18 -9.58
C MET A 1 -8.96 8.28 -8.45
N ARG A 2 -9.51 7.05 -8.32
CA ARG A 2 -9.24 6.13 -7.20
C ARG A 2 -8.95 4.75 -7.73
N ILE A 3 -8.20 3.95 -6.98
CA ILE A 3 -8.09 2.52 -7.27
C ILE A 3 -9.41 1.87 -6.87
N TYR A 4 -10.02 1.16 -7.80
CA TYR A 4 -11.17 0.29 -7.54
C TYR A 4 -10.72 -1.13 -7.22
N SER A 5 -9.83 -1.70 -8.04
CA SER A 5 -9.24 -3.02 -7.78
C SER A 5 -7.81 -3.13 -8.33
N ALA A 6 -7.05 -4.08 -7.80
CA ALA A 6 -5.79 -4.53 -8.38
C ALA A 6 -5.81 -6.04 -8.62
N LYS A 7 -5.14 -6.49 -9.68
CA LYS A 7 -4.98 -7.91 -10.02
C LYS A 7 -3.48 -8.23 -10.05
N LEU A 8 -3.09 -9.24 -9.31
CA LEU A 8 -1.72 -9.74 -9.27
C LEU A 8 -1.68 -11.12 -9.90
N LYS A 9 -0.73 -11.35 -10.81
CA LYS A 9 -0.51 -12.66 -11.45
C LYS A 9 0.97 -12.96 -11.54
N ASN A 10 1.35 -14.16 -11.16
CA ASN A 10 2.74 -14.65 -11.15
C ASN A 10 3.69 -13.76 -10.31
N PHE A 11 3.18 -13.03 -9.35
CA PHE A 11 3.95 -12.11 -8.52
C PHE A 11 4.12 -12.66 -7.10
N ARG A 12 5.36 -12.98 -6.71
CA ARG A 12 5.70 -13.58 -5.40
C ARG A 12 4.77 -14.72 -5.01
N GLY A 13 4.03 -14.61 -3.91
CA GLY A 13 3.06 -15.62 -3.46
C GLY A 13 1.76 -15.70 -4.27
N TYR A 14 1.57 -14.85 -5.30
CA TYR A 14 0.37 -14.79 -6.14
C TYR A 14 0.63 -15.45 -7.49
N HIS A 15 0.41 -16.77 -7.59
CA HIS A 15 0.58 -17.51 -8.84
C HIS A 15 -0.60 -17.30 -9.80
N GLU A 16 -1.82 -17.65 -9.35
CA GLU A 16 -3.03 -17.37 -10.11
C GLU A 16 -3.40 -15.88 -10.02
N GLU A 17 -4.09 -15.37 -11.04
CA GLU A 17 -4.60 -14.01 -11.02
C GLU A 17 -5.54 -13.84 -9.81
N THR A 18 -5.16 -12.94 -8.93
CA THR A 18 -5.90 -12.63 -7.71
C THR A 18 -6.31 -11.17 -7.73
N GLN A 19 -7.61 -10.93 -7.66
CA GLN A 19 -8.19 -9.59 -7.61
C GLN A 19 -8.41 -9.16 -6.16
N ILE A 20 -8.02 -7.93 -5.87
CA ILE A 20 -8.20 -7.24 -4.60
C ILE A 20 -9.00 -5.97 -4.86
N ASP A 21 -10.18 -5.83 -4.24
CA ASP A 21 -11.02 -4.64 -4.37
C ASP A 21 -10.72 -3.65 -3.26
N PHE A 22 -10.80 -2.35 -3.54
CA PHE A 22 -10.46 -1.29 -2.62
C PHE A 22 -11.61 -0.30 -2.46
N ASN A 23 -11.80 0.16 -1.21
CA ASN A 23 -12.67 1.27 -0.83
C ASN A 23 -11.85 2.53 -0.55
N ASP A 24 -12.50 3.60 -0.09
CA ASP A 24 -11.83 4.85 0.32
C ASP A 24 -10.82 4.62 1.45
N LEU A 25 -11.18 3.74 2.38
CA LEU A 25 -10.32 3.16 3.39
C LEU A 25 -10.37 1.64 3.25
N THR A 26 -9.23 1.01 3.01
CA THR A 26 -9.11 -0.46 2.95
C THR A 26 -8.06 -0.96 3.92
N VAL A 27 -8.44 -1.91 4.75
CA VAL A 27 -7.58 -2.54 5.74
C VAL A 27 -7.41 -4.01 5.41
N ILE A 28 -6.20 -4.41 5.10
CA ILE A 28 -5.86 -5.78 4.70
C ILE A 28 -5.36 -6.53 5.93
N VAL A 29 -6.05 -7.63 6.25
CA VAL A 29 -5.72 -8.49 7.39
C VAL A 29 -5.47 -9.94 6.95
N GLY A 30 -4.88 -10.72 7.83
CA GLY A 30 -4.59 -12.14 7.62
C GLY A 30 -3.35 -12.58 8.38
N LYS A 31 -3.03 -13.86 8.31
CA LYS A 31 -1.85 -14.45 8.97
C LYS A 31 -0.55 -13.75 8.56
N ASN A 32 0.50 -13.93 9.37
CA ASN A 32 1.85 -13.51 8.98
C ASN A 32 2.27 -14.25 7.71
N ASP A 33 3.08 -13.61 6.89
CA ASP A 33 3.63 -14.12 5.63
C ASP A 33 2.59 -14.55 4.57
N ILE A 34 1.31 -14.21 4.78
CA ILE A 34 0.25 -14.52 3.81
C ILE A 34 0.33 -13.67 2.53
N GLY A 35 1.16 -12.61 2.51
CA GLY A 35 1.32 -11.73 1.35
C GLY A 35 0.55 -10.40 1.42
N LYS A 36 0.22 -9.90 2.62
CA LYS A 36 -0.44 -8.59 2.81
C LYS A 36 0.43 -7.43 2.32
N SER A 37 1.69 -7.38 2.76
CA SER A 37 2.68 -6.37 2.35
C SER A 37 2.94 -6.42 0.85
N THR A 38 2.92 -7.63 0.27
CA THR A 38 3.09 -7.84 -1.17
C THR A 38 2.08 -7.05 -2.01
N ILE A 39 0.86 -6.84 -1.53
CA ILE A 39 -0.15 -6.04 -2.23
C ILE A 39 0.27 -4.57 -2.28
N LEU A 40 0.70 -4.00 -1.15
CA LEU A 40 1.16 -2.61 -1.09
C LEU A 40 2.43 -2.39 -1.92
N GLU A 41 3.35 -3.35 -1.88
CA GLU A 41 4.59 -3.33 -2.65
C GLU A 41 4.33 -3.46 -4.15
N ALA A 42 3.35 -4.27 -4.56
CA ALA A 42 2.90 -4.34 -5.95
C ALA A 42 2.35 -3.00 -6.44
N LEU A 43 1.58 -2.30 -5.62
CA LEU A 43 1.09 -0.96 -5.94
C LEU A 43 2.25 0.05 -6.05
N ASP A 44 3.27 -0.01 -5.16
CA ASP A 44 4.45 0.86 -5.27
C ASP A 44 5.22 0.60 -6.58
N ILE A 45 5.43 -0.65 -6.93
CA ILE A 45 6.06 -1.04 -8.21
C ILE A 45 5.26 -0.51 -9.40
N PHE A 46 3.93 -0.66 -9.36
CA PHE A 46 3.04 -0.23 -10.44
C PHE A 46 3.06 1.29 -10.64
N PHE A 47 2.85 2.09 -9.59
CA PHE A 47 2.73 3.54 -9.69
C PHE A 47 4.07 4.25 -9.93
N ASN A 48 5.16 3.70 -9.42
CA ASN A 48 6.49 4.30 -9.48
C ASN A 48 7.41 3.63 -10.52
N ASP A 49 6.90 2.76 -11.41
CA ASP A 49 7.66 2.04 -12.45
C ASP A 49 8.90 1.31 -11.89
N GLY A 50 8.79 0.75 -10.69
CA GLY A 50 9.89 0.10 -10.00
C GLY A 50 11.02 1.04 -9.54
N LYS A 51 10.76 2.36 -9.50
CA LYS A 51 11.71 3.39 -9.01
C LYS A 51 11.29 3.96 -7.66
N GLY A 52 10.23 3.40 -7.06
CA GLY A 52 9.71 3.77 -5.75
C GLY A 52 10.53 3.23 -4.59
N CYS A 53 9.84 2.96 -3.50
CA CYS A 53 10.43 2.32 -2.32
C CYS A 53 10.88 0.90 -2.62
N ILE A 54 10.13 0.20 -3.48
CA ILE A 54 10.36 -1.19 -3.87
C ILE A 54 10.96 -1.24 -5.27
N LYS A 55 12.07 -1.95 -5.38
CA LYS A 55 12.73 -2.20 -6.67
C LYS A 55 12.50 -3.66 -7.01
N PRO A 56 11.74 -3.95 -8.08
CA PRO A 56 11.49 -5.32 -8.47
C PRO A 56 12.77 -6.01 -8.94
N ASP A 57 12.90 -7.29 -8.60
CA ASP A 57 14.05 -8.12 -8.92
C ASP A 57 13.64 -9.54 -9.39
N ASN A 58 14.60 -10.44 -9.45
CA ASN A 58 14.38 -11.82 -9.92
C ASN A 58 13.63 -12.71 -8.90
N GLU A 59 13.47 -12.29 -7.66
CA GLU A 59 12.70 -13.03 -6.65
C GLU A 59 11.20 -12.71 -6.71
N ASP A 60 10.82 -11.67 -7.45
CA ASP A 60 9.43 -11.24 -7.59
C ASP A 60 8.58 -12.13 -8.51
N LEU A 61 9.22 -12.88 -9.44
CA LEU A 61 8.52 -13.88 -10.24
C LEU A 61 8.17 -15.09 -9.37
N ASN A 62 6.89 -15.45 -9.35
CA ASN A 62 6.39 -16.60 -8.60
C ASN A 62 7.17 -17.89 -8.92
N PHE A 63 7.51 -18.66 -7.89
CA PHE A 63 8.31 -19.87 -8.02
C PHE A 63 7.65 -20.95 -8.89
N ASP A 64 6.35 -21.21 -8.67
CA ASP A 64 5.61 -22.23 -9.46
C ASP A 64 5.45 -21.77 -10.92
N ALA A 65 5.25 -20.47 -11.17
CA ALA A 65 5.23 -19.90 -12.53
C ALA A 65 6.57 -20.08 -13.24
N ARG A 66 7.68 -19.82 -12.56
CA ARG A 66 9.05 -20.02 -13.10
C ARG A 66 9.30 -21.47 -13.47
N ILE A 67 8.89 -22.44 -12.64
CA ILE A 67 8.99 -23.87 -12.96
C ILE A 67 8.10 -24.21 -14.16
N GLY A 68 6.95 -23.56 -14.29
CA GLY A 68 6.04 -23.70 -15.42
C GLY A 68 6.55 -23.11 -16.75
N GLY A 69 7.72 -22.44 -16.72
CA GLY A 69 8.32 -21.82 -17.92
C GLY A 69 7.80 -20.40 -18.21
N GLU A 70 7.07 -19.79 -17.27
CA GLU A 70 6.65 -18.39 -17.35
C GLU A 70 7.84 -17.48 -17.03
N ASP A 71 8.05 -16.44 -17.83
CA ASP A 71 9.16 -15.49 -17.69
C ASP A 71 8.70 -14.08 -17.27
N THR A 72 7.40 -13.94 -16.96
CA THR A 72 6.80 -12.64 -16.65
C THR A 72 5.80 -12.71 -15.50
N PHE A 73 5.71 -11.62 -14.76
CA PHE A 73 4.60 -11.35 -13.86
C PHE A 73 3.85 -10.07 -14.27
N SER A 74 2.62 -9.91 -13.83
CA SER A 74 1.83 -8.74 -14.15
C SER A 74 1.09 -8.16 -12.94
N ILE A 75 0.98 -6.83 -12.96
CA ILE A 75 0.20 -6.05 -12.01
C ILE A 75 -0.77 -5.22 -12.83
N SER A 76 -2.09 -5.41 -12.60
CA SER A 76 -3.15 -4.64 -13.24
C SER A 76 -3.91 -3.83 -12.18
N VAL A 77 -4.27 -2.59 -12.52
CA VAL A 77 -5.02 -1.71 -11.61
C VAL A 77 -6.21 -1.12 -12.37
N GLU A 78 -7.39 -1.28 -11.80
CA GLU A 78 -8.62 -0.64 -12.26
C GLU A 78 -8.88 0.65 -11.50
N PHE A 79 -9.24 1.70 -12.23
CA PHE A 79 -9.53 3.02 -11.68
C PHE A 79 -10.98 3.41 -11.85
N SER A 80 -11.56 4.00 -10.81
CA SER A 80 -12.85 4.70 -10.80
C SER A 80 -12.67 6.21 -10.72
N ASP A 81 -13.78 6.95 -10.69
CA ASP A 81 -13.80 8.43 -10.62
C ASP A 81 -12.92 9.07 -11.71
N LEU A 82 -13.14 8.62 -12.95
CA LEU A 82 -12.36 9.03 -14.10
C LEU A 82 -12.70 10.48 -14.51
N PRO A 83 -11.73 11.24 -15.03
CA PRO A 83 -11.99 12.56 -15.60
C PRO A 83 -12.92 12.45 -16.82
N LYS A 84 -13.76 13.48 -17.02
CA LYS A 84 -14.71 13.50 -18.15
C LYS A 84 -14.00 13.59 -19.49
N GLU A 85 -12.86 14.27 -19.55
CA GLU A 85 -12.09 14.50 -20.77
C GLU A 85 -10.61 14.28 -20.51
N ILE A 86 -9.89 13.84 -21.53
CA ILE A 86 -8.44 13.70 -21.51
C ILE A 86 -7.88 14.57 -22.64
N VAL A 87 -6.86 15.36 -22.31
CA VAL A 87 -6.11 16.15 -23.30
C VAL A 87 -5.00 15.25 -23.87
N ILE A 88 -5.11 14.97 -25.18
CA ILE A 88 -4.11 14.14 -25.88
C ILE A 88 -2.97 15.02 -26.45
N ASP A 89 -3.35 16.17 -27.01
CA ASP A 89 -2.45 17.21 -27.54
C ASP A 89 -2.99 18.58 -27.13
N SER A 90 -2.19 19.66 -27.28
CA SER A 90 -2.58 21.02 -26.90
C SER A 90 -3.92 21.51 -27.46
N ASP A 91 -4.44 20.86 -28.51
CA ASP A 91 -5.66 21.27 -29.22
C ASP A 91 -6.71 20.15 -29.39
N ALA A 92 -6.49 18.94 -28.80
CA ALA A 92 -7.38 17.80 -29.01
C ALA A 92 -7.80 17.17 -27.69
N CYS A 93 -9.02 17.46 -27.23
CA CYS A 93 -9.67 16.73 -26.14
C CYS A 93 -10.42 15.50 -26.67
N THR A 94 -10.37 14.39 -25.93
CA THR A 94 -11.15 13.19 -26.18
C THR A 94 -11.63 12.58 -24.87
N THR A 95 -12.45 11.55 -24.92
CA THR A 95 -12.88 10.81 -23.72
C THR A 95 -12.39 9.37 -23.81
N LEU A 96 -12.11 8.75 -22.66
CA LEU A 96 -11.75 7.33 -22.61
C LEU A 96 -12.83 6.45 -23.25
N GLU A 97 -14.09 6.81 -23.09
CA GLU A 97 -15.22 6.07 -23.66
C GLU A 97 -15.28 6.19 -25.19
N SER A 98 -15.07 7.39 -25.75
CA SER A 98 -15.07 7.59 -27.20
C SER A 98 -13.90 6.92 -27.93
N GLU A 99 -12.82 6.64 -27.21
CA GLU A 99 -11.64 5.91 -27.72
C GLU A 99 -11.71 4.41 -27.42
N TYR A 100 -12.80 3.90 -26.84
CA TYR A 100 -12.97 2.50 -26.44
C TYR A 100 -11.85 1.99 -25.54
N LEU A 101 -11.47 2.78 -24.53
CA LEU A 101 -10.39 2.52 -23.57
C LEU A 101 -10.90 2.13 -22.18
N LEU A 102 -12.17 1.85 -22.05
CA LEU A 102 -12.77 1.38 -20.80
C LEU A 102 -13.04 -0.12 -20.86
N ASN A 103 -12.88 -0.81 -19.73
CA ASN A 103 -13.24 -2.21 -19.63
C ASN A 103 -14.78 -2.40 -19.58
N ILE A 104 -15.24 -3.65 -19.46
CA ILE A 104 -16.67 -4.00 -19.43
C ILE A 104 -17.43 -3.31 -18.30
N ASN A 105 -16.74 -2.96 -17.22
CA ASN A 105 -17.29 -2.26 -16.05
C ASN A 105 -17.24 -0.73 -16.17
N LYS A 106 -16.92 -0.20 -17.35
CA LYS A 106 -16.73 1.23 -17.63
C LYS A 106 -15.65 1.87 -16.76
N ARG A 107 -14.59 1.13 -16.45
CA ARG A 107 -13.42 1.58 -15.70
C ARG A 107 -12.18 1.57 -16.57
N LEU A 108 -11.21 2.39 -16.21
CA LEU A 108 -9.88 2.36 -16.82
C LEU A 108 -9.05 1.28 -16.15
N GLU A 109 -8.64 0.27 -16.89
CA GLU A 109 -7.76 -0.78 -16.40
C GLU A 109 -6.39 -0.68 -17.07
N ILE A 110 -5.34 -0.55 -16.29
CA ILE A 110 -3.95 -0.47 -16.74
C ILE A 110 -3.21 -1.70 -16.25
N LYS A 111 -2.60 -2.43 -17.18
CA LYS A 111 -1.81 -3.63 -16.91
C LYS A 111 -0.34 -3.39 -17.24
N LYS A 112 0.53 -3.61 -16.28
CA LYS A 112 1.98 -3.58 -16.45
C LYS A 112 2.55 -4.98 -16.33
N THR A 113 3.34 -5.38 -17.31
CA THR A 113 4.00 -6.68 -17.35
C THR A 113 5.51 -6.49 -17.16
N TYR A 114 6.08 -7.25 -16.26
CA TYR A 114 7.49 -7.21 -15.89
C TYR A 114 8.17 -8.53 -16.27
N SER A 115 9.42 -8.46 -16.67
CA SER A 115 10.27 -9.65 -16.90
C SER A 115 10.67 -10.29 -15.57
N GLU A 116 11.19 -11.50 -15.62
CA GLU A 116 11.77 -12.19 -14.45
C GLU A 116 12.82 -11.37 -13.70
N ASN A 117 13.53 -10.47 -14.37
CA ASN A 117 14.53 -9.59 -13.77
C ASN A 117 13.91 -8.27 -13.20
N GLY A 118 12.61 -8.22 -13.03
CA GLY A 118 11.90 -7.05 -12.51
C GLY A 118 11.81 -5.84 -13.45
N LYS A 119 12.28 -5.94 -14.71
CA LYS A 119 12.20 -4.82 -15.67
C LYS A 119 10.83 -4.72 -16.29
N LEU A 120 10.27 -3.51 -16.37
CA LEU A 120 9.02 -3.24 -17.08
C LEU A 120 9.18 -3.64 -18.56
N LYS A 121 8.40 -4.62 -19.01
CA LYS A 121 8.43 -5.18 -20.39
C LYS A 121 7.40 -4.49 -21.29
N ALA A 122 6.19 -4.26 -20.76
CA ALA A 122 5.12 -3.60 -21.51
C ALA A 122 4.06 -3.00 -20.57
N THR A 123 3.37 -1.98 -21.07
CA THR A 123 2.18 -1.39 -20.44
C THR A 123 1.02 -1.46 -21.42
N TYR A 124 -0.14 -1.88 -20.92
CA TYR A 124 -1.35 -2.04 -21.69
C TYR A 124 -2.52 -1.33 -21.02
N ILE A 125 -3.48 -0.88 -21.83
CA ILE A 125 -4.83 -0.56 -21.38
C ILE A 125 -5.70 -1.77 -21.70
N VAL A 126 -6.34 -2.35 -20.68
CA VAL A 126 -7.27 -3.48 -20.85
C VAL A 126 -8.67 -2.94 -21.03
N ALA A 127 -9.25 -3.10 -22.22
CA ALA A 127 -10.51 -2.45 -22.56
C ALA A 127 -11.40 -3.30 -23.46
N GLU A 128 -12.70 -3.00 -23.47
CA GLU A 128 -13.63 -3.44 -24.51
C GLU A 128 -13.42 -2.61 -25.76
N HIS A 129 -12.62 -3.13 -26.67
CA HIS A 129 -12.18 -2.44 -27.87
C HIS A 129 -12.75 -3.10 -29.13
N PRO A 130 -12.99 -2.33 -30.22
CA PRO A 130 -13.39 -2.90 -31.49
C PRO A 130 -12.39 -3.96 -31.99
N SER A 131 -12.90 -5.13 -32.38
CA SER A 131 -12.08 -6.25 -32.86
C SER A 131 -12.34 -6.57 -34.36
N ASN A 132 -13.19 -5.83 -35.02
CA ASN A 132 -13.35 -5.92 -36.46
C ASN A 132 -12.08 -5.47 -37.18
N GLU A 133 -11.58 -6.29 -38.11
CA GLU A 133 -10.29 -6.10 -38.81
C GLU A 133 -10.14 -4.70 -39.45
N ASN A 134 -11.25 -4.08 -39.87
CA ASN A 134 -11.23 -2.78 -40.51
C ASN A 134 -11.13 -1.60 -39.50
N CYS A 135 -11.38 -1.82 -38.24
CA CYS A 135 -11.40 -0.74 -37.23
C CYS A 135 -10.80 -1.11 -35.87
N SER A 136 -10.08 -2.25 -35.74
CA SER A 136 -9.51 -2.73 -34.49
C SER A 136 -8.22 -2.00 -34.06
N ASN A 137 -7.37 -1.60 -35.01
CA ASN A 137 -6.04 -1.09 -34.72
C ASN A 137 -5.88 0.43 -34.87
N LEU A 138 -6.99 1.19 -34.76
CA LEU A 138 -6.97 2.62 -35.08
C LEU A 138 -6.08 3.45 -34.16
N LEU A 139 -5.89 3.04 -32.90
CA LEU A 139 -5.03 3.71 -31.91
C LEU A 139 -3.53 3.53 -32.19
N THR A 140 -3.18 2.42 -32.84
CA THR A 140 -1.80 2.05 -33.15
C THR A 140 -1.39 2.36 -34.59
N ASN A 141 -2.34 2.83 -35.42
CA ASN A 141 -2.12 3.20 -36.80
C ASN A 141 -1.63 4.65 -36.92
N LYS A 142 -0.80 4.91 -37.93
CA LYS A 142 -0.43 6.29 -38.32
C LYS A 142 -1.62 7.02 -38.94
N ILE A 143 -1.63 8.35 -38.80
CA ILE A 143 -2.70 9.19 -39.42
C ILE A 143 -2.85 8.97 -40.93
N THR A 144 -1.73 8.65 -41.61
CA THR A 144 -1.75 8.30 -43.06
C THR A 144 -2.55 7.06 -43.33
N ASP A 145 -2.48 6.07 -42.45
CA ASP A 145 -3.20 4.80 -42.63
C ASP A 145 -4.68 4.95 -42.23
N LEU A 146 -4.97 5.76 -41.21
CA LEU A 146 -6.34 6.16 -40.86
C LEU A 146 -7.03 6.86 -42.06
N ARG A 147 -6.33 7.77 -42.76
CA ARG A 147 -6.85 8.44 -43.97
C ARG A 147 -7.10 7.48 -45.13
N LYS A 148 -6.26 6.44 -45.30
CA LYS A 148 -6.51 5.37 -46.29
C LYS A 148 -7.81 4.61 -45.98
N ILE A 149 -8.08 4.31 -44.71
CA ILE A 149 -9.32 3.65 -44.29
C ILE A 149 -10.53 4.54 -44.67
N LEU A 150 -10.49 5.85 -44.39
CA LEU A 150 -11.56 6.79 -44.81
C LEU A 150 -11.79 6.74 -46.30
N GLN A 151 -10.74 6.70 -47.13
CA GLN A 151 -10.81 6.64 -48.57
C GLN A 151 -11.39 5.31 -49.06
N ASN A 152 -10.90 4.18 -48.53
CA ASN A 152 -11.30 2.85 -48.96
C ASN A 152 -12.80 2.57 -48.70
N PHE A 153 -13.36 3.13 -47.67
CA PHE A 153 -14.77 2.96 -47.30
C PHE A 153 -15.65 4.17 -47.61
N ASN A 154 -15.09 5.21 -48.26
CA ASN A 154 -15.78 6.48 -48.55
C ASN A 154 -16.44 7.10 -47.30
N ILE A 155 -15.73 7.12 -46.16
CA ILE A 155 -16.25 7.65 -44.92
C ILE A 155 -16.10 9.18 -44.91
N GLU A 156 -17.20 9.89 -44.65
CA GLU A 156 -17.16 11.33 -44.41
C GLU A 156 -16.53 11.65 -43.07
N CYS A 157 -15.66 12.67 -43.05
CA CYS A 157 -14.94 13.10 -41.87
C CYS A 157 -14.75 14.62 -41.92
N ASP A 158 -15.22 15.31 -40.87
CA ASP A 158 -15.21 16.78 -40.77
C ASP A 158 -13.79 17.36 -40.74
N ASN A 159 -12.86 16.63 -40.11
CA ASN A 159 -11.46 17.06 -40.03
C ASN A 159 -10.50 15.87 -40.19
N LYS A 160 -9.81 15.84 -41.33
CA LYS A 160 -8.82 14.82 -41.69
C LYS A 160 -7.41 15.13 -41.17
N ALA A 161 -7.20 16.23 -40.41
CA ALA A 161 -5.93 16.60 -39.81
C ALA A 161 -5.79 16.04 -38.38
N THR A 162 -6.88 15.64 -37.71
CA THR A 162 -6.91 15.28 -36.31
C THR A 162 -7.30 13.81 -36.15
N SER A 163 -6.40 12.99 -35.61
CA SER A 163 -6.53 11.52 -35.51
C SER A 163 -7.77 11.06 -34.74
N ASN A 164 -8.11 11.70 -33.61
CA ASN A 164 -9.27 11.34 -32.80
C ASN A 164 -10.61 11.53 -33.59
N ILE A 165 -10.70 12.58 -34.39
CA ILE A 165 -11.90 12.83 -35.24
C ILE A 165 -11.99 11.75 -36.34
N ILE A 166 -10.86 11.41 -36.94
CA ILE A 166 -10.80 10.34 -37.95
C ILE A 166 -11.23 9.00 -37.34
N ARG A 167 -10.66 8.62 -36.18
CA ARG A 167 -11.03 7.38 -35.48
C ARG A 167 -12.51 7.34 -35.15
N LYS A 168 -13.04 8.43 -34.59
CA LYS A 168 -14.47 8.56 -34.28
C LYS A 168 -15.35 8.36 -35.51
N SER A 169 -15.00 8.96 -36.67
CA SER A 169 -15.72 8.78 -37.91
C SER A 169 -15.70 7.32 -38.40
N ILE A 170 -14.53 6.65 -38.30
CA ILE A 170 -14.40 5.24 -38.70
C ILE A 170 -15.23 4.35 -37.78
N TRP A 171 -15.12 4.50 -36.44
CA TRP A 171 -15.90 3.69 -35.50
C TRP A 171 -17.41 3.92 -35.64
N ASN A 172 -17.84 5.15 -35.88
CA ASN A 172 -19.26 5.45 -36.16
C ASN A 172 -19.75 4.75 -37.41
N TYR A 173 -18.96 4.71 -38.47
CA TYR A 173 -19.30 3.99 -39.71
C TYR A 173 -19.48 2.48 -39.43
N PHE A 174 -18.61 1.88 -38.67
CA PHE A 174 -18.68 0.47 -38.30
C PHE A 174 -19.51 0.20 -37.03
N SER A 175 -20.30 1.16 -36.52
CA SER A 175 -21.02 1.08 -35.23
C SER A 175 -21.89 -0.17 -35.05
N LYS A 176 -22.44 -0.72 -36.19
CA LYS A 176 -23.25 -1.95 -36.17
C LYS A 176 -22.43 -3.24 -36.15
N ASP A 177 -21.11 -3.20 -36.40
CA ASP A 177 -20.25 -4.37 -36.53
C ASP A 177 -18.87 -4.14 -35.88
N LEU A 178 -18.82 -3.47 -34.75
CA LEU A 178 -17.57 -3.23 -34.01
C LEU A 178 -16.96 -4.51 -33.44
N LYS A 179 -17.78 -5.50 -33.09
CA LYS A 179 -17.37 -6.78 -32.45
C LYS A 179 -16.51 -6.51 -31.20
N LEU A 180 -17.07 -5.75 -30.24
CA LEU A 180 -16.35 -5.39 -29.01
C LEU A 180 -15.83 -6.65 -28.31
N LYS A 181 -14.57 -6.62 -27.93
CA LYS A 181 -13.89 -7.70 -27.22
C LYS A 181 -12.88 -7.11 -26.23
N THR A 182 -12.77 -7.72 -25.07
CA THR A 182 -11.70 -7.38 -24.12
C THR A 182 -10.35 -7.71 -24.74
N CYS A 183 -9.48 -6.72 -24.82
CA CYS A 183 -8.12 -6.89 -25.33
C CYS A 183 -7.12 -5.96 -24.61
N ASP A 184 -5.85 -6.33 -24.71
CA ASP A 184 -4.72 -5.56 -24.21
C ASP A 184 -4.23 -4.60 -25.30
N ILE A 185 -4.44 -3.30 -25.12
CA ILE A 185 -4.03 -2.25 -26.06
C ILE A 185 -2.65 -1.75 -25.64
N PRO A 186 -1.58 -1.98 -26.44
CA PRO A 186 -0.25 -1.50 -26.11
C PRO A 186 -0.17 0.02 -26.19
N VAL A 187 0.43 0.65 -25.16
CA VAL A 187 0.48 2.13 -25.03
C VAL A 187 1.75 2.76 -25.60
N ASP A 188 2.63 1.98 -26.21
CA ASP A 188 3.95 2.40 -26.72
C ASP A 188 3.93 2.84 -28.18
N LYS A 189 2.77 2.77 -28.88
CA LYS A 189 2.64 2.97 -30.31
C LYS A 189 1.73 4.16 -30.65
N GLU A 190 2.18 4.99 -31.59
CA GLU A 190 1.44 6.08 -32.27
C GLU A 190 0.52 6.88 -31.33
N ASP A 191 -0.77 6.97 -31.66
CA ASP A 191 -1.74 7.75 -30.88
C ASP A 191 -2.01 7.15 -29.49
N ALA A 192 -1.87 5.83 -29.33
CA ALA A 192 -1.97 5.19 -28.02
C ALA A 192 -0.89 5.72 -27.06
N LYS A 193 0.33 6.03 -27.56
CA LYS A 193 1.41 6.66 -26.76
C LYS A 193 1.03 8.07 -26.32
N LYS A 194 0.38 8.86 -27.17
CA LYS A 194 -0.08 10.21 -26.82
C LYS A 194 -1.18 10.17 -25.77
N ILE A 195 -2.16 9.26 -25.95
CA ILE A 195 -3.23 9.03 -24.98
C ILE A 195 -2.64 8.60 -23.64
N TRP A 196 -1.69 7.67 -23.65
CA TRP A 196 -0.98 7.24 -22.46
C TRP A 196 -0.29 8.40 -21.73
N SER A 197 0.36 9.28 -22.47
CA SER A 197 0.99 10.48 -21.92
C SER A 197 -0.01 11.40 -21.19
N GLY A 198 -1.23 11.52 -21.71
CA GLY A 198 -2.34 12.22 -21.06
C GLY A 198 -2.85 11.50 -19.81
N ILE A 199 -3.06 10.17 -19.91
CA ILE A 199 -3.49 9.34 -18.77
C ILE A 199 -2.45 9.37 -17.65
N TYR A 200 -1.17 9.21 -17.98
CA TYR A 200 -0.09 9.18 -16.98
C TYR A 200 -0.03 10.44 -16.11
N LYS A 201 -0.37 11.61 -16.68
CA LYS A 201 -0.41 12.87 -15.93
C LYS A 201 -1.54 12.94 -14.89
N ILE A 202 -2.65 12.25 -15.15
CA ILE A 202 -3.83 12.26 -14.27
C ILE A 202 -3.86 11.08 -13.32
N LEU A 203 -2.91 10.11 -13.43
CA LEU A 203 -2.82 9.01 -12.48
C LEU A 203 -2.55 9.55 -11.07
N PRO A 204 -3.21 8.98 -10.05
CA PRO A 204 -2.98 9.38 -8.67
C PRO A 204 -1.52 9.10 -8.25
N THR A 205 -1.04 9.88 -7.30
CA THR A 205 0.25 9.65 -6.67
C THR A 205 0.10 8.57 -5.60
N PHE A 206 0.85 7.47 -5.73
CA PHE A 206 0.93 6.44 -4.69
C PHE A 206 2.19 6.63 -3.84
N VAL A 207 2.02 6.58 -2.52
CA VAL A 207 3.13 6.74 -1.56
C VAL A 207 3.05 5.62 -0.53
N LEU A 208 4.12 4.82 -0.41
CA LEU A 208 4.20 3.69 0.52
C LEU A 208 5.00 4.06 1.77
N PHE A 209 4.39 3.89 2.94
CA PHE A 209 5.04 3.94 4.24
C PHE A 209 5.23 2.52 4.78
N GLN A 210 6.49 2.10 4.96
CA GLN A 210 6.85 0.79 5.50
C GLN A 210 7.29 0.90 6.96
N SER A 211 6.83 -0.04 7.80
CA SER A 211 7.17 -0.06 9.22
C SER A 211 8.58 -0.57 9.50
N ASP A 212 9.02 -1.55 8.74
CA ASP A 212 10.26 -2.30 8.93
C ASP A 212 11.30 -2.02 7.84
N ARG A 213 11.42 -0.78 7.39
CA ARG A 213 12.67 -0.45 6.73
C ARG A 213 13.77 -0.73 7.74
N GLN A 214 14.44 -1.87 7.58
CA GLN A 214 15.68 -2.16 8.29
C GLN A 214 16.54 -0.90 8.13
N ASN A 215 16.76 -0.23 9.24
CA ASN A 215 17.76 0.80 9.36
C ASN A 215 19.12 0.21 8.97
N LYS A 216 19.38 0.10 7.68
CA LYS A 216 20.78 0.14 7.25
C LYS A 216 21.25 1.52 7.65
N ASP A 217 22.33 1.62 8.39
CA ASP A 217 22.92 2.86 8.93
C ASP A 217 23.14 3.99 7.89
N GLY A 218 22.62 3.85 6.67
CA GLY A 218 22.64 4.80 5.59
C GLY A 218 21.32 5.52 5.28
N ASP A 219 20.17 5.10 5.82
CA ASP A 219 18.88 5.74 5.54
C ASP A 219 18.62 6.89 6.51
N ALA A 220 19.30 8.01 6.27
CA ALA A 220 19.12 9.26 6.99
C ALA A 220 17.67 9.81 6.93
N GLU A 221 16.86 9.34 5.96
CA GLU A 221 15.46 9.72 5.77
C GLU A 221 14.56 9.33 6.97
N VAL A 222 14.87 8.23 7.64
CA VAL A 222 14.06 7.73 8.77
C VAL A 222 14.51 8.33 10.10
N GLN A 223 15.78 8.73 10.23
CA GLN A 223 16.33 9.26 11.49
C GLN A 223 16.09 10.76 11.68
N ASP A 224 16.02 11.52 10.59
CA ASP A 224 15.78 12.96 10.67
C ASP A 224 15.16 13.49 9.36
N PRO A 225 13.83 13.47 9.25
CA PRO A 225 13.12 13.91 8.06
C PRO A 225 13.44 15.36 7.64
N LEU A 226 13.72 16.23 8.62
CA LEU A 226 14.09 17.62 8.34
C LEU A 226 15.47 17.74 7.70
N LYS A 227 16.42 16.90 8.10
CA LYS A 227 17.75 16.88 7.47
C LYS A 227 17.67 16.45 6.01
N GLU A 228 16.84 15.46 5.71
CA GLU A 228 16.66 15.02 4.32
C GLU A 228 15.88 16.06 3.49
N ALA A 229 14.85 16.69 4.07
CA ALA A 229 14.19 17.84 3.45
C ALA A 229 15.18 18.97 3.17
N THR A 230 16.08 19.27 4.13
CA THR A 230 17.14 20.27 3.96
C THR A 230 18.08 19.90 2.82
N LYS A 231 18.58 18.66 2.76
CA LYS A 231 19.43 18.20 1.65
C LYS A 231 18.74 18.32 0.29
N ARG A 232 17.43 18.05 0.25
CA ARG A 232 16.64 18.13 -0.99
C ARG A 232 16.42 19.57 -1.43
N ILE A 233 16.07 20.47 -0.50
CA ILE A 233 15.97 21.91 -0.77
C ILE A 233 17.28 22.44 -1.31
N LEU A 234 18.41 22.05 -0.71
CA LEU A 234 19.75 22.43 -1.16
C LEU A 234 20.17 21.85 -2.52
N ARG A 235 19.42 20.88 -3.09
CA ARG A 235 19.63 20.35 -4.45
C ARG A 235 18.88 21.14 -5.53
N ASN A 236 18.10 22.14 -5.17
CA ASN A 236 17.45 23.03 -6.14
C ASN A 236 18.51 23.81 -6.90
N GLU A 237 18.49 23.76 -8.24
CA GLU A 237 19.53 24.36 -9.10
C GLU A 237 19.66 25.88 -8.94
N GLU A 238 18.55 26.56 -8.71
CA GLU A 238 18.51 28.01 -8.50
C GLU A 238 19.15 28.37 -7.16
N LEU A 239 18.81 27.65 -6.11
CA LEU A 239 19.37 27.80 -4.77
C LEU A 239 20.87 27.43 -4.75
N GLN A 240 21.29 26.40 -5.49
CA GLN A 240 22.71 26.04 -5.60
C GLN A 240 23.53 27.16 -6.20
N LYS A 241 23.06 27.84 -7.25
CA LYS A 241 23.72 28.98 -7.84
C LYS A 241 23.87 30.14 -6.86
N GLU A 242 22.80 30.47 -6.12
CA GLU A 242 22.87 31.50 -5.09
C GLU A 242 23.87 31.13 -3.97
N LEU A 243 23.91 29.87 -3.55
CA LEU A 243 24.86 29.40 -2.55
C LEU A 243 26.32 29.40 -3.06
N GLU A 244 26.54 29.08 -4.34
CA GLU A 244 27.85 29.20 -4.99
C GLU A 244 28.32 30.65 -5.05
N ASP A 245 27.45 31.59 -5.39
CA ASP A 245 27.76 33.04 -5.40
C ASP A 245 28.12 33.55 -4.00
N ILE A 246 27.38 33.11 -2.97
CA ILE A 246 27.68 33.45 -1.57
C ILE A 246 29.04 32.85 -1.16
N SER A 247 29.28 31.59 -1.51
CA SER A 247 30.54 30.90 -1.20
C SER A 247 31.75 31.61 -1.80
N GLU A 248 31.64 32.06 -3.05
CA GLU A 248 32.73 32.75 -3.72
C GLU A 248 32.97 34.14 -3.12
N LYS A 249 31.93 34.85 -2.67
CA LYS A 249 32.09 36.11 -1.93
C LYS A 249 32.81 35.89 -0.60
N VAL A 250 32.42 34.89 0.17
CA VAL A 250 33.05 34.54 1.45
C VAL A 250 34.51 34.14 1.23
N ARG A 251 34.80 33.33 0.21
CA ARG A 251 36.15 32.94 -0.17
C ARG A 251 37.03 34.14 -0.52
N THR A 252 36.48 35.07 -1.28
CA THR A 252 37.20 36.31 -1.66
C THR A 252 37.56 37.11 -0.41
N GLU A 253 36.66 37.28 0.53
CA GLU A 253 36.95 37.99 1.79
C GLU A 253 37.94 37.23 2.68
N LEU A 254 37.84 35.92 2.79
CA LEU A 254 38.82 35.11 3.51
C LEU A 254 40.21 35.20 2.89
N LYS A 255 40.30 35.21 1.56
CA LYS A 255 41.59 35.43 0.87
C LYS A 255 42.21 36.78 1.19
N LYS A 256 41.43 37.86 1.21
CA LYS A 256 41.93 39.18 1.62
C LYS A 256 42.48 39.17 3.05
N VAL A 257 41.77 38.51 3.99
CA VAL A 257 42.22 38.39 5.39
C VAL A 257 43.50 37.57 5.46
N ALA A 258 43.56 36.44 4.76
CA ALA A 258 44.75 35.57 4.74
C ALA A 258 45.97 36.31 4.14
N ASP A 259 45.79 36.98 3.00
CA ASP A 259 46.85 37.76 2.35
C ASP A 259 47.34 38.92 3.25
N ALA A 260 46.41 39.62 3.92
CA ALA A 260 46.76 40.67 4.87
C ALA A 260 47.56 40.12 6.08
N THR A 261 47.20 38.91 6.54
CA THR A 261 47.91 38.24 7.63
C THR A 261 49.33 37.85 7.22
N VAL A 262 49.50 37.24 6.04
CA VAL A 262 50.83 36.90 5.50
C VAL A 262 51.69 38.16 5.28
N ASN A 263 51.09 39.24 4.80
CA ASN A 263 51.81 40.52 4.59
C ASN A 263 52.24 41.15 5.92
N LYS A 264 51.47 41.04 6.99
CA LYS A 264 51.92 41.49 8.33
C LYS A 264 53.03 40.60 8.88
N LEU A 265 52.91 39.29 8.70
CA LEU A 265 53.94 38.33 9.13
C LEU A 265 55.26 38.56 8.38
N LYS A 266 55.21 38.93 7.10
CA LYS A 266 56.40 39.28 6.30
C LYS A 266 57.20 40.44 6.85
N ARG A 267 56.56 41.34 7.63
CA ARG A 267 57.23 42.45 8.32
C ARG A 267 57.87 42.01 9.64
N ILE A 268 57.41 40.90 10.22
CA ILE A 268 57.91 40.36 11.51
C ILE A 268 58.98 39.31 11.24
N ASP A 269 58.69 38.33 10.38
CA ASP A 269 59.61 37.26 9.98
C ASP A 269 59.43 36.90 8.50
N PRO A 270 60.31 37.47 7.63
CA PRO A 270 60.25 37.20 6.20
C PRO A 270 60.50 35.73 5.82
N ALA A 271 61.29 34.99 6.62
CA ALA A 271 61.63 33.60 6.33
C ALA A 271 60.42 32.69 6.48
N ILE A 272 59.65 32.84 7.57
CA ILE A 272 58.43 32.09 7.84
C ILE A 272 57.33 32.51 6.85
N ALA A 273 57.17 33.78 6.57
CA ALA A 273 56.13 34.28 5.65
C ALA A 273 56.29 33.76 4.21
N ASN A 274 57.52 33.50 3.74
CA ASN A 274 57.76 32.94 2.40
C ASN A 274 57.44 31.45 2.28
N ILE A 275 57.31 30.72 3.38
CA ILE A 275 56.98 29.30 3.41
C ILE A 275 55.47 29.10 3.49
N LEU A 276 54.73 30.05 4.07
CA LEU A 276 53.28 29.93 4.30
C LEU A 276 52.50 30.26 3.02
N LYS A 277 51.64 29.30 2.60
CA LYS A 277 50.66 29.50 1.52
C LYS A 277 49.28 29.29 2.14
N PRO A 278 48.41 30.31 2.17
CA PRO A 278 47.03 30.11 2.60
C PRO A 278 46.30 29.19 1.64
N GLU A 279 45.79 28.07 2.12
CA GLU A 279 44.92 27.18 1.37
C GLU A 279 43.46 27.45 1.81
N ILE A 280 42.67 27.94 0.87
CA ILE A 280 41.24 28.18 1.10
C ILE A 280 40.49 27.15 0.24
N PRO A 281 39.60 26.32 0.84
CA PRO A 281 38.85 25.32 0.11
C PRO A 281 38.09 25.89 -1.08
N GLU A 282 37.92 25.13 -2.14
CA GLU A 282 37.07 25.52 -3.27
C GLU A 282 35.59 25.59 -2.85
N SER A 283 34.78 26.39 -3.55
CA SER A 283 33.35 26.57 -3.25
C SER A 283 32.57 25.28 -3.31
N THR A 284 33.01 24.31 -4.12
CA THR A 284 32.45 22.96 -4.25
C THR A 284 32.64 22.09 -3.02
N ASP A 285 33.57 22.40 -2.14
CA ASP A 285 33.88 21.65 -0.93
C ASP A 285 33.03 22.07 0.29
N LEU A 286 32.24 23.14 0.17
CA LEU A 286 31.38 23.61 1.23
C LEU A 286 30.12 22.74 1.31
N LYS A 287 30.04 21.90 2.35
CA LYS A 287 28.88 21.05 2.64
C LYS A 287 27.79 21.87 3.30
N TRP A 288 27.00 22.61 2.52
CA TRP A 288 25.85 23.40 3.03
C TRP A 288 24.88 22.60 3.89
N ALA A 289 24.71 21.32 3.60
CA ALA A 289 23.91 20.43 4.45
C ALA A 289 24.43 20.35 5.90
N GLU A 290 25.71 20.62 6.14
CA GLU A 290 26.29 20.64 7.48
C GLU A 290 25.97 21.93 8.26
N VAL A 291 25.75 23.05 7.55
CA VAL A 291 25.35 24.32 8.16
C VAL A 291 23.96 24.21 8.80
N PHE A 292 23.08 23.37 8.23
CA PHE A 292 21.72 23.17 8.71
C PHE A 292 21.57 21.90 9.59
N LYS A 293 22.65 21.32 10.08
CA LYS A 293 22.61 20.15 11.00
C LYS A 293 21.80 20.37 12.28
N SER A 294 21.62 21.63 12.67
CA SER A 294 20.89 21.99 13.89
C SER A 294 19.37 22.08 13.70
N VAL A 295 18.85 21.92 12.48
CA VAL A 295 17.41 21.92 12.26
C VAL A 295 16.81 20.66 12.85
N SER A 296 16.00 20.80 13.87
CA SER A 296 15.33 19.70 14.56
C SER A 296 13.95 20.13 15.03
N ILE A 297 13.03 19.17 15.12
CA ILE A 297 11.75 19.38 15.81
C ILE A 297 11.95 18.99 17.27
N THR A 298 11.60 19.87 18.19
CA THR A 298 11.63 19.60 19.63
C THR A 298 10.22 19.80 20.19
N GLY A 299 9.86 19.01 21.18
CA GLY A 299 8.66 19.24 22.00
C GLY A 299 9.07 19.18 23.45
N ASP A 300 8.65 20.15 24.27
CA ASP A 300 9.05 20.28 25.68
C ASP A 300 10.58 20.17 25.87
N GLU A 301 11.34 20.83 24.97
CA GLU A 301 12.81 20.83 24.94
C GLU A 301 13.45 19.44 24.66
N ILE A 302 12.66 18.41 24.41
CA ILE A 302 13.16 17.05 24.10
C ILE A 302 13.18 16.84 22.57
N PRO A 303 14.34 16.58 21.96
CA PRO A 303 14.45 16.25 20.54
C PRO A 303 13.66 14.96 20.20
N ILE A 304 13.08 14.90 18.98
CA ILE A 304 12.27 13.78 18.50
C ILE A 304 13.00 12.43 18.68
N ASN A 305 14.29 12.38 18.35
CA ASN A 305 15.10 11.15 18.43
C ASN A 305 15.29 10.62 19.87
N LYS A 306 14.99 11.42 20.89
CA LYS A 306 15.01 11.03 22.31
C LYS A 306 13.63 10.73 22.88
N ARG A 307 12.56 10.86 22.08
CA ARG A 307 11.21 10.51 22.48
C ARG A 307 10.94 9.01 22.34
N GLY A 308 9.91 8.50 22.98
CA GLY A 308 9.47 7.12 22.85
C GLY A 308 9.15 6.75 21.39
N SER A 309 9.32 5.48 21.02
CA SER A 309 9.14 4.95 19.67
C SER A 309 7.77 5.31 19.08
N GLY A 310 6.70 5.24 19.87
CA GLY A 310 5.35 5.57 19.43
C GLY A 310 5.20 7.02 18.95
N VAL A 311 5.63 7.99 19.76
CA VAL A 311 5.56 9.41 19.41
C VAL A 311 6.40 9.71 18.17
N ARG A 312 7.61 9.17 18.08
CA ARG A 312 8.46 9.32 16.90
C ARG A 312 7.77 8.84 15.64
N ARG A 313 7.09 7.70 15.70
CA ARG A 313 6.40 7.11 14.56
C ARG A 313 5.22 7.96 14.08
N LEU A 314 4.41 8.51 15.01
CA LEU A 314 3.33 9.43 14.65
C LEU A 314 3.86 10.70 13.96
N ILE A 315 4.97 11.25 14.44
CA ILE A 315 5.60 12.42 13.83
C ILE A 315 6.15 12.08 12.45
N LEU A 316 6.83 10.94 12.28
CA LEU A 316 7.33 10.46 10.99
C LEU A 316 6.20 10.25 9.99
N LEU A 317 5.09 9.66 10.42
CA LEU A 317 3.90 9.45 9.59
C LEU A 317 3.30 10.79 9.13
N SER A 318 3.16 11.74 10.06
CA SER A 318 2.64 13.08 9.74
C SER A 318 3.55 13.82 8.76
N PHE A 319 4.86 13.69 8.93
CA PHE A 319 5.85 14.27 8.02
C PHE A 319 5.80 13.63 6.63
N PHE A 320 5.68 12.29 6.57
CA PHE A 320 5.53 11.55 5.32
C PHE A 320 4.28 12.00 4.53
N MET A 321 3.16 12.20 5.22
CA MET A 321 1.92 12.69 4.61
C MET A 321 2.08 14.13 4.09
N ALA A 322 2.70 15.01 4.88
CA ALA A 322 2.96 16.39 4.45
C ALA A 322 3.88 16.45 3.22
N GLU A 323 4.90 15.59 3.16
CA GLU A 323 5.80 15.49 2.00
C GLU A 323 5.08 14.94 0.77
N ALA A 324 4.15 13.99 0.94
CA ALA A 324 3.32 13.47 -0.14
C ALA A 324 2.39 14.56 -0.71
N ASP A 325 1.71 15.32 0.18
CA ASP A 325 0.87 16.46 -0.22
C ASP A 325 1.68 17.52 -0.97
N ARG A 326 2.91 17.82 -0.52
CA ARG A 326 3.83 18.76 -1.20
C ARG A 326 4.24 18.28 -2.59
N LYS A 327 4.69 17.02 -2.72
CA LYS A 327 5.07 16.44 -4.02
C LYS A 327 3.92 16.46 -5.01
N ASN A 328 2.70 16.27 -4.53
CA ASN A 328 1.50 16.34 -5.35
C ASN A 328 1.26 17.77 -5.84
N SER A 329 1.38 18.77 -4.96
CA SER A 329 1.25 20.19 -5.30
C SER A 329 2.31 20.66 -6.30
N ASP A 330 3.57 20.21 -6.16
CA ASP A 330 4.68 20.57 -7.05
C ASP A 330 4.49 20.04 -8.50
N ARG A 331 3.67 19.01 -8.71
CA ARG A 331 3.31 18.49 -10.05
C ARG A 331 2.34 19.39 -10.81
N GLY A 332 1.79 20.43 -10.18
CA GLY A 332 0.90 21.42 -10.80
C GLY A 332 -0.49 20.92 -11.16
N ASP A 333 -0.75 19.64 -11.01
CA ASP A 333 -2.06 19.01 -11.24
C ASP A 333 -2.64 18.61 -9.87
N ASN A 334 -3.92 18.91 -9.63
CA ASN A 334 -4.66 18.45 -8.44
C ASN A 334 -4.88 16.92 -8.52
N ASN A 335 -3.79 16.17 -8.52
CA ASN A 335 -3.85 14.73 -8.60
C ASN A 335 -4.24 14.14 -7.23
N ASP A 336 -5.05 13.11 -7.28
CA ASP A 336 -5.44 12.35 -6.10
C ASP A 336 -4.21 11.63 -5.49
N ILE A 337 -4.23 11.42 -4.18
CA ILE A 337 -3.17 10.74 -3.44
C ILE A 337 -3.70 9.43 -2.86
N ILE A 338 -2.93 8.37 -3.03
CA ILE A 338 -3.18 7.07 -2.43
C ILE A 338 -2.07 6.78 -1.43
N TYR A 339 -2.44 6.65 -0.18
CA TYR A 339 -1.53 6.31 0.90
C TYR A 339 -1.52 4.81 1.15
N GLY A 340 -0.38 4.17 1.03
CA GLY A 340 -0.11 2.81 1.47
C GLY A 340 0.61 2.80 2.82
N PHE A 341 0.04 2.15 3.83
CA PHE A 341 0.67 2.02 5.14
C PHE A 341 0.87 0.56 5.51
N GLU A 342 2.11 0.15 5.70
CA GLU A 342 2.45 -1.18 6.18
C GLU A 342 2.58 -1.16 7.70
N GLU A 343 1.68 -1.89 8.38
CA GLU A 343 1.64 -2.06 9.84
C GLU A 343 1.96 -0.77 10.63
N PRO A 344 1.22 0.32 10.40
CA PRO A 344 1.54 1.62 10.96
C PRO A 344 1.49 1.64 12.49
N GLU A 345 0.83 0.65 13.11
CA GLU A 345 0.69 0.47 14.55
C GLU A 345 1.90 -0.15 15.24
N THR A 346 2.85 -0.71 14.52
CA THR A 346 4.00 -1.41 15.11
C THR A 346 4.71 -0.53 16.14
N SER A 347 4.96 -1.08 17.33
CA SER A 347 5.53 -0.38 18.50
C SER A 347 4.67 0.79 19.04
N GLN A 348 3.37 0.81 18.77
CA GLN A 348 2.41 1.79 19.31
C GLN A 348 1.61 1.19 20.47
N HIS A 349 1.37 2.02 21.50
CA HIS A 349 0.38 1.70 22.53
C HIS A 349 -1.04 1.77 21.96
N SER A 350 -2.00 0.98 22.50
CA SER A 350 -3.39 0.91 22.03
C SER A 350 -4.06 2.29 21.86
N ASP A 351 -3.80 3.24 22.76
CA ASP A 351 -4.35 4.59 22.65
C ASP A 351 -3.85 5.33 21.41
N ASN A 352 -2.56 5.18 21.08
CA ASN A 352 -1.98 5.78 19.87
C ASN A 352 -2.53 5.10 18.61
N GLN A 353 -2.78 3.80 18.65
CA GLN A 353 -3.41 3.07 17.54
C GLN A 353 -4.82 3.61 17.26
N ARG A 354 -5.58 3.95 18.31
CA ARG A 354 -6.91 4.57 18.20
C ARG A 354 -6.86 5.96 17.57
N ILE A 355 -5.89 6.78 17.96
CA ILE A 355 -5.67 8.10 17.37
C ILE A 355 -5.32 7.94 15.89
N LEU A 356 -4.44 7.01 15.55
CA LEU A 356 -3.97 6.75 14.21
C LEU A 356 -5.10 6.34 13.26
N ILE A 357 -5.91 5.35 13.67
CA ILE A 357 -7.01 4.88 12.82
C ILE A 357 -8.11 5.95 12.65
N THR A 358 -8.35 6.77 13.68
CA THR A 358 -9.26 7.92 13.59
C THR A 358 -8.76 8.92 12.55
N ALA A 359 -7.46 9.21 12.54
CA ALA A 359 -6.86 10.08 11.54
C ALA A 359 -6.99 9.50 10.12
N PHE A 360 -6.76 8.19 9.93
CA PHE A 360 -6.92 7.55 8.63
C PHE A 360 -8.37 7.58 8.12
N LYS A 361 -9.34 7.39 9.01
CA LYS A 361 -10.77 7.56 8.68
C LYS A 361 -11.09 8.98 8.23
N GLU A 362 -10.56 9.99 8.90
CA GLU A 362 -10.77 11.39 8.49
C GLU A 362 -10.09 11.69 7.14
N ILE A 363 -8.90 11.20 6.91
CA ILE A 363 -8.18 11.38 5.65
C ILE A 363 -8.94 10.74 4.49
N SER A 364 -9.49 9.54 4.68
CA SER A 364 -10.22 8.81 3.64
C SER A 364 -11.56 9.44 3.25
N LYS A 365 -12.10 10.38 4.07
CA LYS A 365 -13.30 11.16 3.71
C LYS A 365 -13.03 12.23 2.66
N ASP A 366 -11.76 12.62 2.48
CA ASP A 366 -11.36 13.54 1.44
C ASP A 366 -11.47 12.83 0.08
N ARG A 367 -12.23 13.40 -0.85
CA ARG A 367 -12.45 12.81 -2.18
C ARG A 367 -11.16 12.60 -2.97
N ASN A 368 -10.13 13.36 -2.67
CA ASN A 368 -8.84 13.27 -3.36
C ASN A 368 -7.85 12.34 -2.66
N LYS A 369 -8.28 11.65 -1.60
CA LYS A 369 -7.40 10.78 -0.83
C LYS A 369 -7.99 9.39 -0.67
N GLN A 370 -7.15 8.37 -0.80
CA GLN A 370 -7.47 6.97 -0.55
C GLN A 370 -6.43 6.38 0.38
N VAL A 371 -6.87 5.56 1.33
CA VAL A 371 -5.98 4.95 2.33
C VAL A 371 -6.08 3.43 2.24
N ILE A 372 -4.94 2.78 2.05
CA ILE A 372 -4.81 1.32 2.05
C ILE A 372 -3.76 0.96 3.10
N LEU A 373 -4.11 0.11 4.04
CA LEU A 373 -3.16 -0.31 5.06
C LEU A 373 -3.22 -1.81 5.36
N THR A 374 -2.10 -2.33 5.84
CA THR A 374 -2.04 -3.67 6.43
C THR A 374 -1.95 -3.54 7.96
N THR A 375 -2.54 -4.47 8.69
CA THR A 375 -2.47 -4.48 10.16
C THR A 375 -2.52 -5.89 10.73
N HIS A 376 -1.93 -6.04 11.93
CA HIS A 376 -2.06 -7.18 12.81
C HIS A 376 -2.77 -6.83 14.13
N SER A 377 -3.28 -5.61 14.27
CA SER A 377 -3.92 -5.14 15.51
C SER A 377 -5.42 -5.36 15.49
N GLY A 378 -5.91 -6.19 16.39
CA GLY A 378 -7.34 -6.32 16.67
C GLY A 378 -7.94 -5.00 17.19
N ASP A 379 -7.20 -4.20 17.96
CA ASP A 379 -7.64 -2.88 18.44
C ASP A 379 -7.98 -1.93 17.29
N ILE A 380 -7.21 -1.98 16.19
CA ILE A 380 -7.52 -1.22 14.97
C ILE A 380 -8.82 -1.72 14.36
N LEU A 381 -8.97 -3.04 14.22
CA LEU A 381 -10.13 -3.65 13.57
C LEU A 381 -11.44 -3.35 14.30
N MET A 382 -11.40 -3.27 15.64
CA MET A 382 -12.57 -2.92 16.45
C MET A 382 -13.15 -1.53 16.14
N GLN A 383 -12.34 -0.62 15.64
CA GLN A 383 -12.74 0.75 15.35
C GLN A 383 -13.20 0.95 13.91
N LEU A 384 -13.07 -0.07 13.07
CA LEU A 384 -13.43 -0.02 11.65
C LEU A 384 -14.81 -0.59 11.40
N ASP A 385 -15.43 -0.15 10.31
CA ASP A 385 -16.60 -0.80 9.74
C ASP A 385 -16.13 -2.01 8.92
N PHE A 386 -16.87 -3.11 8.96
CA PHE A 386 -16.44 -4.36 8.33
C PHE A 386 -16.27 -4.26 6.82
N GLU A 387 -17.01 -3.36 6.18
CA GLU A 387 -16.87 -3.07 4.74
C GLU A 387 -15.48 -2.57 4.35
N ASN A 388 -14.73 -2.02 5.30
CA ASN A 388 -13.36 -1.54 5.09
C ASN A 388 -12.30 -2.62 5.29
N ILE A 389 -12.69 -3.82 5.74
CA ILE A 389 -11.76 -4.88 6.12
C ILE A 389 -11.82 -6.01 5.10
N ILE A 390 -10.69 -6.32 4.51
CA ILE A 390 -10.51 -7.48 3.63
C ILE A 390 -9.54 -8.47 4.27
N MET A 391 -9.93 -9.74 4.24
CA MET A 391 -9.12 -10.83 4.77
C MET A 391 -8.44 -11.58 3.66
N LEU A 392 -7.12 -11.68 3.74
CA LEU A 392 -6.29 -12.49 2.87
C LEU A 392 -6.05 -13.86 3.52
N SER A 393 -6.35 -14.92 2.79
CA SER A 393 -6.21 -16.31 3.24
C SER A 393 -5.70 -17.22 2.12
N GLY A 394 -5.41 -18.48 2.44
CA GLY A 394 -4.94 -19.49 1.49
C GLY A 394 -3.44 -19.41 1.22
N ASP A 395 -2.75 -20.56 1.24
CA ASP A 395 -1.30 -20.62 1.06
C ASP A 395 -0.91 -20.56 -0.43
N LYS A 396 -1.25 -21.57 -1.22
CA LYS A 396 -0.91 -21.64 -2.65
C LYS A 396 -1.86 -20.81 -3.51
N LYS A 397 -3.16 -20.88 -3.22
CA LYS A 397 -4.19 -20.09 -3.90
C LYS A 397 -4.70 -19.03 -2.93
N LYS A 398 -4.34 -17.79 -3.20
CA LYS A 398 -4.78 -16.65 -2.40
C LYS A 398 -6.28 -16.44 -2.56
N LYS A 399 -6.94 -16.19 -1.44
CA LYS A 399 -8.39 -15.93 -1.38
C LYS A 399 -8.63 -14.64 -0.61
N ILE A 400 -9.35 -13.74 -1.22
CA ILE A 400 -9.80 -12.49 -0.63
C ILE A 400 -11.25 -12.66 -0.18
N THR A 401 -11.55 -12.34 1.08
CA THR A 401 -12.90 -12.40 1.64
C THR A 401 -13.16 -11.20 2.53
N SER A 402 -14.41 -10.76 2.60
CA SER A 402 -14.85 -9.81 3.63
C SER A 402 -14.86 -10.48 5.00
N ILE A 403 -14.68 -9.71 6.06
CA ILE A 403 -14.88 -10.16 7.43
C ILE A 403 -16.32 -9.85 7.82
N GLU A 404 -17.08 -10.89 8.08
CA GLU A 404 -18.42 -10.80 8.64
C GLU A 404 -18.45 -11.63 9.95
N PRO A 405 -18.21 -11.02 11.11
CA PRO A 405 -18.39 -11.69 12.39
C PRO A 405 -19.88 -12.01 12.57
N ASP A 406 -20.20 -13.28 12.61
CA ASP A 406 -21.58 -13.76 12.53
C ASP A 406 -22.01 -14.60 13.73
N GLN A 407 -21.07 -14.96 14.61
CA GLN A 407 -21.36 -15.89 15.71
C GLN A 407 -21.98 -15.17 16.91
N LEU A 408 -21.45 -14.02 17.27
CA LEU A 408 -21.96 -13.22 18.38
C LEU A 408 -22.98 -12.17 17.91
N CYS A 409 -23.84 -11.74 18.80
CA CYS A 409 -24.87 -10.73 18.50
C CYS A 409 -24.30 -9.30 18.51
N TYR A 410 -23.03 -9.14 18.78
CA TYR A 410 -22.31 -7.87 18.91
C TYR A 410 -20.90 -8.01 18.32
N LYS A 411 -20.28 -6.89 18.02
CA LYS A 411 -18.91 -6.84 17.53
C LYS A 411 -17.93 -7.19 18.64
N SER A 412 -17.31 -8.36 18.54
CA SER A 412 -16.32 -8.86 19.50
C SER A 412 -14.91 -8.76 18.96
N LEU A 413 -14.00 -8.21 19.77
CA LEU A 413 -12.57 -8.21 19.47
C LEU A 413 -12.02 -9.64 19.35
N ASN A 414 -12.44 -10.52 20.27
CA ASN A 414 -11.97 -11.90 20.29
C ASN A 414 -12.42 -12.68 19.05
N GLU A 415 -13.65 -12.43 18.56
CA GLU A 415 -14.14 -13.01 17.33
C GLU A 415 -13.37 -12.53 16.11
N ILE A 416 -13.09 -11.22 16.04
CA ILE A 416 -12.30 -10.61 14.98
C ILE A 416 -10.88 -11.18 14.98
N ASP A 417 -10.22 -11.25 16.13
CA ASP A 417 -8.88 -11.82 16.27
C ASP A 417 -8.81 -13.28 15.79
N TYR A 418 -9.84 -14.07 16.16
CA TYR A 418 -9.92 -15.45 15.72
C TYR A 418 -10.09 -15.58 14.22
N ILE A 419 -10.99 -14.78 13.61
CA ILE A 419 -11.27 -14.84 12.17
C ILE A 419 -10.09 -14.28 11.36
N ALA A 420 -9.59 -13.09 11.74
CA ALA A 420 -8.59 -12.39 10.95
C ALA A 420 -7.18 -12.99 11.09
N PHE A 421 -6.81 -13.41 12.31
CA PHE A 421 -5.42 -13.82 12.62
C PHE A 421 -5.31 -15.30 12.98
N ASP A 422 -6.42 -16.04 12.99
CA ASP A 422 -6.47 -17.46 13.37
C ASP A 422 -5.89 -17.71 14.77
N ASN A 423 -6.17 -16.78 15.70
CA ASN A 423 -5.64 -16.79 17.06
C ASN A 423 -6.68 -17.30 18.07
N PRO A 424 -6.63 -18.59 18.48
CA PRO A 424 -7.55 -19.13 19.49
C PRO A 424 -7.16 -18.58 20.86
N THR A 425 -8.06 -17.83 21.49
CA THR A 425 -7.86 -17.29 22.83
C THR A 425 -8.84 -17.89 23.84
N SER A 426 -8.41 -18.02 25.10
CA SER A 426 -9.28 -18.41 26.21
C SER A 426 -10.44 -17.41 26.40
N ALA A 427 -10.19 -16.13 26.12
CA ALA A 427 -11.21 -15.10 26.20
C ALA A 427 -12.33 -15.33 25.17
N TYR A 428 -11.98 -15.67 23.92
CA TYR A 428 -12.97 -15.97 22.88
C TYR A 428 -13.75 -17.26 23.19
N HIS A 429 -13.05 -18.28 23.71
CA HIS A 429 -13.69 -19.50 24.17
C HIS A 429 -14.75 -19.22 25.24
N ASP A 430 -14.41 -18.41 26.24
CA ASP A 430 -15.31 -18.05 27.34
C ASP A 430 -16.49 -17.21 26.87
N GLU A 431 -16.26 -16.31 25.91
CA GLU A 431 -17.28 -15.48 25.29
C GLU A 431 -18.32 -16.33 24.51
N LEU A 432 -17.87 -17.28 23.68
CA LEU A 432 -18.75 -18.21 22.98
C LEU A 432 -19.51 -19.11 23.94
N TYR A 433 -18.84 -19.61 24.96
CA TYR A 433 -19.50 -20.47 25.97
C TYR A 433 -20.58 -19.72 26.73
N SER A 434 -20.30 -18.48 27.16
CA SER A 434 -21.25 -17.58 27.82
C SER A 434 -22.43 -17.23 26.89
N HIS A 435 -22.17 -17.05 25.59
CA HIS A 435 -23.25 -16.85 24.61
C HIS A 435 -24.18 -18.07 24.53
N LEU A 436 -23.64 -19.30 24.49
CA LEU A 436 -24.44 -20.53 24.51
C LEU A 436 -25.23 -20.69 25.82
N GLU A 437 -24.64 -20.29 26.96
CA GLU A 437 -25.38 -20.30 28.25
C GLU A 437 -26.53 -19.28 28.25
N SER A 438 -26.30 -18.07 27.80
CA SER A 438 -27.30 -16.99 27.76
C SER A 438 -28.50 -17.31 26.84
N LYS A 439 -28.27 -18.15 25.84
CA LYS A 439 -29.32 -18.64 24.91
C LYS A 439 -29.92 -19.97 25.33
N GLU A 440 -29.59 -20.51 26.49
CA GLU A 440 -30.03 -21.80 27.00
C GLU A 440 -29.68 -23.01 26.09
N LEU A 441 -28.69 -22.82 25.19
CA LEU A 441 -28.25 -23.81 24.22
C LEU A 441 -27.15 -24.74 24.75
N ILE A 442 -26.50 -24.37 25.85
CA ILE A 442 -25.32 -25.06 26.37
C ILE A 442 -25.54 -26.54 26.67
N GLY A 443 -26.71 -26.90 27.21
CA GLY A 443 -27.04 -28.30 27.56
C GLY A 443 -27.07 -29.19 26.31
N GLY A 444 -27.78 -28.75 25.26
CA GLY A 444 -27.81 -29.43 23.96
C GLY A 444 -26.44 -29.58 23.33
N TYR A 445 -25.66 -28.50 23.33
CA TYR A 445 -24.31 -28.49 22.79
C TYR A 445 -23.36 -29.48 23.48
N LEU A 446 -23.29 -29.46 24.83
CA LEU A 446 -22.37 -30.33 25.59
C LEU A 446 -22.62 -31.83 25.40
N ASN A 447 -23.84 -32.23 25.01
CA ASN A 447 -24.17 -33.62 24.69
C ASN A 447 -23.64 -34.06 23.32
N THR A 448 -23.23 -33.14 22.45
CA THR A 448 -22.77 -33.42 21.07
C THR A 448 -21.25 -33.51 20.94
N ILE A 449 -20.49 -33.14 21.98
CA ILE A 449 -19.04 -33.05 21.93
C ILE A 449 -18.34 -34.15 22.72
N ARG A 450 -17.05 -34.39 22.41
CA ARG A 450 -16.24 -35.36 23.13
C ARG A 450 -16.17 -35.03 24.62
N GLN A 451 -16.12 -36.07 25.43
CA GLN A 451 -16.00 -35.98 26.87
C GLN A 451 -14.53 -36.13 27.29
N LYS A 452 -14.13 -35.44 28.38
CA LYS A 452 -12.82 -35.53 29.00
C LYS A 452 -12.98 -35.80 30.50
N ASP A 453 -12.08 -36.60 31.08
CA ASP A 453 -12.08 -36.87 32.52
C ASP A 453 -11.69 -35.62 33.30
N TYR A 454 -12.46 -35.30 34.33
CA TYR A 454 -12.26 -34.09 35.14
C TYR A 454 -12.36 -34.42 36.61
N ILE A 455 -11.42 -33.95 37.40
CA ILE A 455 -11.35 -34.05 38.84
C ILE A 455 -11.63 -32.66 39.43
N GLU A 456 -12.76 -32.54 40.13
CA GLU A 456 -13.10 -31.28 40.80
C GLU A 456 -12.35 -31.19 42.12
N LYS A 457 -11.86 -29.99 42.45
CA LYS A 457 -11.24 -29.67 43.74
C LYS A 457 -12.34 -29.29 44.72
N ASN A 458 -12.43 -29.95 45.84
CA ASN A 458 -13.37 -29.58 46.89
C ASN A 458 -13.04 -28.17 47.43
N LYS A 459 -14.02 -27.26 47.37
CA LYS A 459 -13.82 -25.85 47.75
C LYS A 459 -13.50 -25.63 49.23
N TYR A 460 -13.84 -26.59 50.09
CA TYR A 460 -13.69 -26.49 51.53
C TYR A 460 -12.43 -27.22 52.02
N THR A 461 -12.17 -28.41 51.50
CA THR A 461 -11.05 -29.26 51.96
C THR A 461 -9.83 -29.17 51.08
N GLY A 462 -9.95 -28.68 49.86
CA GLY A 462 -8.90 -28.67 48.85
C GLY A 462 -8.60 -30.03 48.22
N GLU A 463 -9.30 -31.11 48.65
CA GLU A 463 -9.06 -32.49 48.21
C GLU A 463 -9.71 -32.79 46.86
N PRO A 464 -9.17 -33.78 46.09
CA PRO A 464 -9.75 -34.20 44.81
C PRO A 464 -11.08 -34.92 45.04
N MET A 465 -12.07 -34.60 44.22
CA MET A 465 -13.34 -35.30 44.14
C MET A 465 -13.26 -36.47 43.12
N PRO A 466 -14.22 -37.42 43.15
CA PRO A 466 -14.25 -38.51 42.17
C PRO A 466 -14.21 -38.00 40.71
N VAL A 467 -13.50 -38.73 39.86
CA VAL A 467 -13.42 -38.46 38.43
C VAL A 467 -14.81 -38.48 37.79
N ARG A 468 -15.13 -37.45 37.02
CA ARG A 468 -16.36 -37.39 36.22
C ARG A 468 -16.05 -37.02 34.78
N LYS A 469 -16.85 -37.45 33.82
CA LYS A 469 -16.74 -37.08 32.42
C LYS A 469 -17.51 -35.79 32.15
N ILE A 470 -16.87 -34.82 31.55
CA ILE A 470 -17.49 -33.55 31.14
C ILE A 470 -17.10 -33.23 29.71
N GLY A 471 -17.95 -32.50 28.99
CA GLY A 471 -17.65 -32.07 27.63
C GLY A 471 -16.38 -31.21 27.55
N LEU A 472 -15.60 -31.34 26.47
CA LEU A 472 -14.32 -30.63 26.27
C LEU A 472 -14.42 -29.13 26.55
N SER A 473 -15.45 -28.46 26.01
CA SER A 473 -15.61 -27.01 26.21
C SER A 473 -15.86 -26.66 27.68
N LYS A 474 -16.59 -27.52 28.43
CA LYS A 474 -16.78 -27.33 29.87
C LYS A 474 -15.48 -27.56 30.63
N TYR A 475 -14.68 -28.53 30.21
CA TYR A 475 -13.35 -28.80 30.77
C TYR A 475 -12.44 -27.57 30.64
N ILE A 476 -12.36 -27.01 29.44
CA ILE A 476 -11.53 -25.81 29.19
C ILE A 476 -12.03 -24.61 30.00
N ARG A 477 -13.34 -24.36 30.02
CA ARG A 477 -13.91 -23.28 30.83
C ARG A 477 -13.60 -23.42 32.31
N HIS A 478 -13.66 -24.65 32.86
CA HIS A 478 -13.29 -24.88 34.25
C HIS A 478 -11.83 -24.55 34.51
N GLN A 479 -10.91 -24.83 33.57
CA GLN A 479 -9.51 -24.48 33.74
C GLN A 479 -9.23 -22.98 33.60
N ILE A 480 -10.01 -22.28 32.76
CA ILE A 480 -9.92 -20.81 32.66
C ILE A 480 -10.33 -20.16 33.99
N HIS A 481 -11.43 -20.63 34.60
CA HIS A 481 -11.99 -20.01 35.81
C HIS A 481 -11.44 -20.55 37.11
N TYR A 482 -10.91 -21.78 37.13
CA TYR A 482 -10.39 -22.48 38.31
C TYR A 482 -8.95 -22.93 38.06
N SER A 483 -8.06 -21.98 37.79
CA SER A 483 -6.65 -22.23 37.47
C SER A 483 -5.84 -22.83 38.64
N ASP A 484 -6.37 -22.78 39.87
CA ASP A 484 -5.79 -23.39 41.07
C ASP A 484 -6.07 -24.88 41.23
N ASN A 485 -6.81 -25.49 40.30
CA ASN A 485 -7.13 -26.93 40.30
C ASN A 485 -6.02 -27.73 39.60
N GLU A 486 -5.00 -28.14 40.33
CA GLU A 486 -3.82 -28.86 39.83
C GLU A 486 -4.08 -30.35 39.53
N TYR A 487 -5.31 -30.89 39.80
CA TYR A 487 -5.63 -32.30 39.57
C TYR A 487 -5.91 -32.65 38.10
N ASN A 488 -5.92 -31.69 37.21
CA ASN A 488 -6.21 -31.86 35.80
C ASN A 488 -5.08 -31.38 34.90
N GLU A 489 -4.84 -32.09 33.80
CA GLU A 489 -3.88 -31.61 32.79
C GLU A 489 -4.40 -30.34 32.14
N HIS A 490 -3.47 -29.41 31.88
CA HIS A 490 -3.80 -28.19 31.17
C HIS A 490 -4.29 -28.52 29.74
N TYR A 491 -5.29 -27.77 29.24
CA TYR A 491 -5.70 -27.93 27.85
C TYR A 491 -4.61 -27.44 26.89
N THR A 492 -4.54 -28.08 25.73
CA THR A 492 -3.62 -27.69 24.65
C THR A 492 -4.25 -26.61 23.76
N ASN A 493 -3.42 -25.85 23.01
CA ASN A 493 -3.92 -24.91 22.01
C ASN A 493 -4.78 -25.60 20.94
N GLN A 494 -4.49 -26.87 20.62
CA GLN A 494 -5.30 -27.65 19.68
C GLN A 494 -6.67 -27.95 20.25
N GLU A 495 -6.78 -28.32 21.53
CA GLU A 495 -8.07 -28.54 22.22
C GLU A 495 -8.88 -27.24 22.33
N LEU A 496 -8.20 -26.12 22.59
CA LEU A 496 -8.86 -24.81 22.64
C LEU A 496 -9.46 -24.45 21.27
N ARG A 497 -8.69 -24.61 20.18
CA ARG A 497 -9.17 -24.41 18.82
C ARG A 497 -10.33 -25.32 18.47
N GLU A 498 -10.18 -26.62 18.73
CA GLU A 498 -11.25 -27.60 18.50
C GLU A 498 -12.56 -27.18 19.20
N SER A 499 -12.46 -26.76 20.45
CA SER A 499 -13.62 -26.33 21.22
C SER A 499 -14.28 -25.06 20.67
N ILE A 500 -13.46 -24.06 20.27
CA ILE A 500 -13.95 -22.83 19.64
C ILE A 500 -14.68 -23.17 18.33
N ASP A 501 -14.09 -23.98 17.46
CA ASP A 501 -14.69 -24.34 16.16
C ASP A 501 -16.01 -25.14 16.34
N LEU A 502 -16.07 -26.03 17.31
CA LEU A 502 -17.29 -26.76 17.62
C LEU A 502 -18.40 -25.83 18.12
N MET A 503 -18.09 -24.88 19.00
CA MET A 503 -19.07 -23.90 19.47
C MET A 503 -19.57 -23.01 18.33
N ARG A 504 -18.66 -22.48 17.51
CA ARG A 504 -18.99 -21.69 16.32
C ARG A 504 -19.93 -22.43 15.37
N LYS A 505 -19.57 -23.68 15.04
CA LYS A 505 -20.40 -24.55 14.17
C LYS A 505 -21.79 -24.81 14.75
N TYR A 506 -21.89 -24.99 16.06
CA TYR A 506 -23.16 -25.20 16.72
C TYR A 506 -24.05 -23.96 16.70
N ILE A 507 -23.45 -22.77 17.01
CA ILE A 507 -24.15 -21.48 16.97
C ILE A 507 -24.66 -21.18 15.55
N SER A 508 -23.82 -21.38 14.51
CA SER A 508 -24.22 -21.17 13.11
C SER A 508 -25.41 -22.06 12.71
N LYS A 509 -25.43 -23.33 13.17
CA LYS A 509 -26.52 -24.26 12.88
C LYS A 509 -27.84 -23.83 13.51
N GLU A 510 -27.79 -23.37 14.77
CA GLU A 510 -28.98 -22.89 15.48
C GLU A 510 -29.54 -21.58 14.90
N LYS A 511 -28.70 -20.74 14.32
CA LYS A 511 -29.13 -19.53 13.60
C LYS A 511 -29.84 -19.82 12.27
N SER A 512 -29.56 -20.98 11.67
CA SER A 512 -30.13 -21.38 10.38
C SER A 512 -31.45 -22.11 10.50
N ASN A 513 -31.83 -22.53 11.73
CA ASN A 513 -33.10 -23.16 12.08
C ASN A 513 -34.08 -22.13 12.66
#